data_cf1e69af6e24cd204dcff2bb976c7b40
#
_entry.id   cf1e69af6e24cd204dcff2bb976c7b40
#
_cell.length_a   1.000
_cell.length_b   1.000
_cell.length_c   1.000
_cell.angle_alpha   90.00
_cell.angle_beta   90.00
_cell.angle_gamma   90.00
#
_symmetry.space_group_name_H-M   'P 1'
#
loop_
_entity.id
_entity.type
_entity.pdbx_description
1 polymer ?
#
loop_
_entity_poly.entity_id
_entity_poly.type
_entity_poly.pdbx_seq_one_letter_code
_entity_poly.pdbx_strand_id
1 'polypeptide(L)'
;VVQSGQLLVLHFVQLDLEHSSLASQFGMPYVLTAEPRSYDKATLNYNWQMRGTEAFSVYSGVTDTINGESANQAVSSVLRFLTRMGVIRYNCHAGYISTIMDEEDLLSIRSEHAAGFFKKLVQPGDEVVRGDIIANIINPMTGENTTDIYAPTDGIIFYCQNSPMIYQNSVIFKMIRRLHN
;
A
#
# COMPACT_ATOMS: atom_id res chain seq x y z
N VAL A 1 0.47 -3.52 10.16
CA VAL A 1 0.93 -4.58 9.24
C VAL A 1 0.25 -4.35 7.92
N VAL A 2 1.02 -3.83 6.97
CA VAL A 2 0.55 -3.60 5.61
C VAL A 2 0.43 -4.97 4.94
N GLN A 3 -0.80 -5.38 4.62
CA GLN A 3 -1.10 -6.71 4.10
C GLN A 3 -0.78 -6.84 2.60
N SER A 4 -0.57 -8.08 2.18
CA SER A 4 -0.27 -8.53 0.82
C SER A 4 -1.23 -7.97 -0.24
N GLY A 5 -0.71 -7.45 -1.35
CA GLY A 5 -1.49 -6.92 -2.48
C GLY A 5 -1.35 -5.42 -2.73
N GLN A 6 -0.26 -4.81 -2.29
CA GLN A 6 -0.02 -3.37 -2.40
C GLN A 6 0.89 -3.00 -3.56
N LEU A 7 0.77 -1.74 -3.97
CA LEU A 7 1.79 -1.05 -4.75
C LEU A 7 3.12 -1.01 -3.98
N LEU A 8 4.22 -0.76 -4.69
CA LEU A 8 5.50 -0.50 -4.07
C LEU A 8 5.43 0.80 -3.23
N VAL A 9 5.57 0.65 -1.94
CA VAL A 9 5.36 1.73 -0.97
C VAL A 9 6.50 1.79 0.04
N LEU A 10 6.96 2.98 0.33
CA LEU A 10 7.76 3.26 1.51
C LEU A 10 6.83 3.67 2.64
N HIS A 11 6.89 2.95 3.74
CA HIS A 11 6.12 3.28 4.95
C HIS A 11 7.08 3.68 6.06
N PHE A 12 6.77 4.77 6.73
CA PHE A 12 7.45 5.13 7.98
C PHE A 12 6.45 5.67 8.99
N VAL A 13 6.73 5.40 10.24
CA VAL A 13 5.98 5.96 11.36
C VAL A 13 6.48 7.39 11.54
N GLN A 14 5.58 8.36 11.42
CA GLN A 14 5.95 9.77 11.53
C GLN A 14 6.08 10.16 12.99
N LEU A 15 7.32 10.38 13.43
CA LEU A 15 7.61 11.00 14.72
C LEU A 15 7.95 12.49 14.56
N ASP A 16 8.34 12.93 13.35
CA ASP A 16 8.63 14.33 13.03
C ASP A 16 8.50 14.60 11.53
N LEU A 17 8.10 15.83 11.15
CA LEU A 17 7.88 16.26 9.76
C LEU A 17 9.16 16.34 8.90
N GLU A 18 10.34 16.44 9.52
CA GLU A 18 11.62 16.57 8.79
C GLU A 18 11.99 15.29 8.02
N HIS A 19 11.47 14.13 8.40
CA HIS A 19 11.84 12.83 7.84
C HIS A 19 11.23 12.54 6.46
N SER A 20 10.23 13.29 6.05
CA SER A 20 9.54 13.11 4.76
C SER A 20 10.46 13.38 3.56
N SER A 21 11.39 14.33 3.69
CA SER A 21 12.35 14.67 2.63
C SER A 21 13.35 13.54 2.37
N LEU A 22 13.78 12.85 3.42
CA LEU A 22 14.68 11.70 3.31
C LEU A 22 13.97 10.49 2.67
N ALA A 23 12.71 10.25 3.04
CA ALA A 23 11.89 9.18 2.47
C ALA A 23 11.72 9.32 0.94
N SER A 24 11.60 10.55 0.44
CA SER A 24 11.50 10.81 -1.00
C SER A 24 12.76 10.42 -1.80
N GLN A 25 13.92 10.31 -1.14
CA GLN A 25 15.18 9.91 -1.78
C GLN A 25 15.19 8.46 -2.28
N PHE A 26 14.30 7.61 -1.77
CA PHE A 26 14.09 6.27 -2.30
C PHE A 26 13.50 6.30 -3.72
N GLY A 27 12.83 7.38 -4.13
CA GLY A 27 12.21 7.53 -5.43
C GLY A 27 11.13 6.46 -5.69
N MET A 28 10.37 6.14 -4.66
CA MET A 28 9.20 5.26 -4.73
C MET A 28 7.95 6.07 -5.07
N PRO A 29 6.95 5.48 -5.74
CA PRO A 29 5.76 6.21 -6.16
C PRO A 29 4.98 6.79 -4.97
N TYR A 30 4.92 6.05 -3.87
CA TYR A 30 4.17 6.44 -2.68
C TYR A 30 5.01 6.33 -1.42
N VAL A 31 4.86 7.32 -0.55
CA VAL A 31 5.40 7.35 0.81
C VAL A 31 4.21 7.50 1.76
N LEU A 32 3.99 6.48 2.59
CA LEU A 32 2.94 6.53 3.62
C LEU A 32 3.54 6.96 4.94
N THR A 33 2.90 7.96 5.54
CA THR A 33 3.12 8.35 6.92
C THR A 33 1.99 7.76 7.78
N ALA A 34 2.28 7.46 9.03
CA ALA A 34 1.26 7.02 9.98
C ALA A 34 1.65 7.45 11.40
N GLU A 35 0.67 7.84 12.19
CA GLU A 35 0.87 8.02 13.62
C GLU A 35 1.16 6.65 14.29
N PRO A 36 2.06 6.63 15.31
CA PRO A 36 2.41 5.39 15.99
C PRO A 36 1.22 4.78 16.72
N ARG A 37 0.84 3.57 16.33
CA ARG A 37 -0.18 2.77 17.03
C ARG A 37 0.45 1.93 18.14
N SER A 38 -0.37 1.41 19.04
CA SER A 38 0.13 0.64 20.19
C SER A 38 1.00 -0.56 19.78
N TYR A 39 0.69 -1.23 18.67
CA TYR A 39 1.47 -2.36 18.17
C TYR A 39 2.76 -1.94 17.44
N ASP A 40 2.85 -0.72 16.92
CA ASP A 40 4.06 -0.21 16.26
C ASP A 40 5.20 -0.07 17.27
N LYS A 41 4.88 0.17 18.56
CA LYS A 41 5.86 0.28 19.64
C LYS A 41 6.73 -0.97 19.82
N ALA A 42 6.28 -2.12 19.33
CA ALA A 42 7.04 -3.37 19.32
C ALA A 42 7.93 -3.54 18.08
N THR A 43 7.80 -2.66 17.08
CA THR A 43 8.58 -2.76 15.84
C THR A 43 9.98 -2.19 15.99
N LEU A 44 10.93 -2.75 15.23
CA LEU A 44 12.30 -2.27 15.19
C LEU A 44 12.37 -0.82 14.67
N ASN A 45 11.58 -0.52 13.64
CA ASN A 45 11.49 0.79 13.01
C ASN A 45 11.13 1.88 14.04
N TYR A 46 10.03 1.69 14.78
CA TYR A 46 9.61 2.61 15.85
C TYR A 46 10.72 2.82 16.90
N ASN A 47 11.32 1.72 17.38
CA ASN A 47 12.34 1.79 18.43
C ASN A 47 13.63 2.48 17.98
N TRP A 48 13.99 2.38 16.72
CA TRP A 48 15.11 3.13 16.16
C TRP A 48 14.81 4.62 16.06
N GLN A 49 13.63 4.98 15.55
CA GLN A 49 13.20 6.36 15.45
C GLN A 49 13.14 7.04 16.82
N MET A 50 12.62 6.35 17.84
CA MET A 50 12.60 6.85 19.22
C MET A 50 14.02 7.13 19.79
N ARG A 51 15.06 6.59 19.18
CA ARG A 51 16.46 6.81 19.57
C ARG A 51 17.19 7.76 18.61
N GLY A 52 16.46 8.48 17.76
CA GLY A 52 17.01 9.44 16.82
C GLY A 52 17.67 8.81 15.59
N THR A 53 17.35 7.55 15.26
CA THR A 53 17.80 6.90 14.02
C THR A 53 16.72 6.97 12.97
N GLU A 54 17.05 7.49 11.79
CA GLU A 54 16.16 7.46 10.63
C GLU A 54 15.89 6.01 10.22
N ALA A 55 14.64 5.60 10.28
CA ALA A 55 14.25 4.22 9.98
C ALA A 55 13.00 4.16 9.10
N PHE A 56 13.07 3.40 8.03
CA PHE A 56 12.02 3.26 7.03
C PHE A 56 11.72 1.79 6.78
N SER A 57 10.48 1.49 6.41
CA SER A 57 10.06 0.16 5.97
C SER A 57 9.68 0.21 4.50
N VAL A 58 10.32 -0.62 3.69
CA VAL A 58 10.00 -0.78 2.26
C VAL A 58 9.06 -1.96 2.10
N TYR A 59 7.88 -1.72 1.56
CA TYR A 59 6.90 -2.76 1.25
C TYR A 59 6.78 -2.94 -0.25
N SER A 60 6.88 -4.16 -0.73
CA SER A 60 6.77 -4.49 -2.15
C SER A 60 6.04 -5.81 -2.36
N GLY A 61 5.08 -5.80 -3.30
CA GLY A 61 4.38 -7.01 -3.74
C GLY A 61 3.57 -7.70 -2.65
N VAL A 62 3.43 -9.00 -2.80
CA VAL A 62 2.67 -9.89 -1.92
C VAL A 62 3.59 -10.95 -1.32
N THR A 63 3.24 -11.46 -0.15
CA THR A 63 4.06 -12.44 0.58
C THR A 63 3.93 -13.86 0.05
N ASP A 64 2.85 -14.17 -0.65
CA ASP A 64 2.50 -15.55 -1.04
C ASP A 64 3.09 -15.95 -2.39
N THR A 65 3.63 -15.00 -3.15
CA THR A 65 4.24 -15.24 -4.46
C THR A 65 5.53 -14.46 -4.64
N ILE A 66 6.48 -15.04 -5.38
CA ILE A 66 7.70 -14.34 -5.76
C ILE A 66 7.39 -13.47 -6.99
N ASN A 67 7.46 -12.15 -6.78
CA ASN A 67 7.35 -11.18 -7.88
C ASN A 67 8.73 -10.54 -8.12
N GLY A 68 9.41 -10.96 -9.18
CA GLY A 68 10.74 -10.49 -9.52
C GLY A 68 10.79 -9.00 -9.85
N GLU A 69 9.73 -8.43 -10.43
CA GLU A 69 9.66 -7.00 -10.74
C GLU A 69 9.59 -6.17 -9.46
N SER A 70 8.70 -6.51 -8.54
CA SER A 70 8.59 -5.85 -7.24
C SER A 70 9.87 -5.94 -6.42
N ALA A 71 10.54 -7.10 -6.45
CA ALA A 71 11.82 -7.29 -5.78
C ALA A 71 12.92 -6.40 -6.39
N ASN A 72 13.02 -6.34 -7.72
CA ASN A 72 13.98 -5.49 -8.41
C ASN A 72 13.71 -3.99 -8.15
N GLN A 73 12.46 -3.58 -8.10
CA GLN A 73 12.08 -2.22 -7.77
C GLN A 73 12.48 -1.86 -6.33
N ALA A 74 12.26 -2.76 -5.36
CA ALA A 74 12.66 -2.57 -3.97
C ALA A 74 14.19 -2.42 -3.85
N VAL A 75 14.96 -3.31 -4.46
CA VAL A 75 16.43 -3.24 -4.49
C VAL A 75 16.88 -1.93 -5.15
N SER A 76 16.31 -1.57 -6.29
CA SER A 76 16.65 -0.34 -7.01
C SER A 76 16.35 0.91 -6.17
N SER A 77 15.29 0.90 -5.37
CA SER A 77 14.95 2.01 -4.47
C SER A 77 16.01 2.21 -3.38
N VAL A 78 16.48 1.12 -2.77
CA VAL A 78 17.54 1.16 -1.77
C VAL A 78 18.87 1.64 -2.38
N LEU A 79 19.27 1.10 -3.54
CA LEU A 79 20.50 1.52 -4.23
C LEU A 79 20.43 3.00 -4.64
N ARG A 80 19.26 3.49 -5.05
CA ARG A 80 19.02 4.89 -5.37
C ARG A 80 19.19 5.77 -4.13
N PHE A 81 18.59 5.38 -3.01
CA PHE A 81 18.75 6.07 -1.73
C PHE A 81 20.22 6.17 -1.34
N LEU A 82 20.95 5.06 -1.33
CA LEU A 82 22.38 5.03 -0.97
C LEU A 82 23.22 5.89 -1.92
N THR A 83 22.88 5.92 -3.21
CA THR A 83 23.57 6.76 -4.20
C THR A 83 23.32 8.25 -3.94
N ARG A 84 22.08 8.63 -3.67
CA ARG A 84 21.69 10.02 -3.38
C ARG A 84 22.29 10.52 -2.06
N MET A 85 22.44 9.62 -1.08
CA MET A 85 23.12 9.91 0.18
C MET A 85 24.65 9.93 0.05
N GLY A 86 25.20 9.66 -1.14
CA GLY A 86 26.66 9.65 -1.37
C GLY A 86 27.41 8.45 -0.78
N VAL A 87 26.68 7.42 -0.31
CA VAL A 87 27.29 6.23 0.30
C VAL A 87 27.93 5.33 -0.74
N ILE A 88 27.29 5.19 -1.91
CA ILE A 88 27.78 4.39 -3.04
C ILE A 88 27.73 5.19 -4.35
N ARG A 89 28.47 4.73 -5.35
CA ARG A 89 28.35 5.20 -6.74
C ARG A 89 27.70 4.10 -7.55
N TYR A 90 26.43 4.28 -7.91
CA TYR A 90 25.68 3.31 -8.70
C TYR A 90 24.84 4.04 -9.74
N ASN A 91 24.90 3.56 -11.00
CA ASN A 91 24.08 4.13 -12.07
C ASN A 91 22.68 3.52 -11.99
N CYS A 92 21.75 4.21 -11.35
CA CYS A 92 20.37 3.79 -11.19
C CYS A 92 19.42 4.76 -11.90
N HIS A 93 18.25 4.22 -12.29
CA HIS A 93 17.15 5.04 -12.80
C HIS A 93 16.72 6.09 -11.77
N ALA A 94 16.29 7.28 -12.25
CA ALA A 94 15.92 8.40 -11.38
C ALA A 94 14.80 8.08 -10.38
N GLY A 95 13.94 7.09 -10.69
CA GLY A 95 12.80 6.73 -9.86
C GLY A 95 11.61 7.66 -10.07
N TYR A 96 10.69 7.60 -9.15
CA TYR A 96 9.46 8.40 -9.15
C TYR A 96 9.62 9.68 -8.31
N ILE A 97 8.82 10.68 -8.63
CA ILE A 97 8.52 11.77 -7.69
C ILE A 97 7.49 11.20 -6.73
N SER A 98 7.87 11.06 -5.46
CA SER A 98 7.02 10.41 -4.47
C SER A 98 5.81 11.27 -4.10
N THR A 99 4.64 10.66 -4.06
CA THR A 99 3.47 11.24 -3.41
C THR A 99 3.49 10.85 -1.93
N ILE A 100 3.57 11.85 -1.06
CA ILE A 100 3.55 11.66 0.40
C ILE A 100 2.10 11.81 0.85
N MET A 101 1.61 10.85 1.63
CA MET A 101 0.24 10.85 2.14
C MET A 101 0.17 10.13 3.49
N ASP A 102 -0.81 10.48 4.29
CA ASP A 102 -1.09 9.76 5.53
C ASP A 102 -1.90 8.49 5.26
N GLU A 103 -1.63 7.44 6.05
CA GLU A 103 -2.39 6.18 5.94
C GLU A 103 -3.90 6.40 6.18
N GLU A 104 -4.25 7.42 6.97
CA GLU A 104 -5.64 7.77 7.27
C GLU A 104 -6.37 8.40 6.07
N ASP A 105 -5.65 8.97 5.10
CA ASP A 105 -6.22 9.51 3.87
C ASP A 105 -6.67 8.42 2.90
N LEU A 106 -6.22 7.18 3.11
CA LEU A 106 -6.65 6.05 2.30
C LEU A 106 -8.09 5.65 2.62
N LEU A 107 -8.96 5.73 1.62
CA LEU A 107 -10.33 5.28 1.75
C LEU A 107 -10.38 3.75 1.80
N SER A 108 -10.85 3.21 2.93
CA SER A 108 -11.04 1.78 3.11
C SER A 108 -12.42 1.33 2.62
N ILE A 109 -12.46 0.36 1.71
CA ILE A 109 -13.67 -0.27 1.21
C ILE A 109 -13.82 -1.62 1.91
N ARG A 110 -14.97 -1.85 2.53
CA ARG A 110 -15.26 -3.05 3.31
C ARG A 110 -16.31 -3.91 2.64
N SER A 111 -16.28 -5.20 2.97
CA SER A 111 -17.28 -6.17 2.51
C SER A 111 -18.66 -6.01 3.18
N GLU A 112 -18.78 -5.11 4.16
CA GLU A 112 -19.99 -4.86 4.94
C GLU A 112 -20.58 -6.17 5.51
N HIS A 113 -21.79 -6.53 5.09
CA HIS A 113 -22.48 -7.75 5.53
C HIS A 113 -22.17 -8.98 4.68
N ALA A 114 -21.41 -8.82 3.59
CA ALA A 114 -21.12 -9.90 2.67
C ALA A 114 -19.90 -10.73 3.13
N ALA A 115 -20.02 -12.05 2.99
CA ALA A 115 -18.96 -13.01 3.21
C ALA A 115 -19.02 -14.09 2.12
N GLY A 116 -17.86 -14.62 1.70
CA GLY A 116 -17.81 -15.65 0.66
C GLY A 116 -16.49 -15.65 -0.09
N PHE A 117 -16.49 -16.23 -1.30
CA PHE A 117 -15.33 -16.14 -2.18
C PHE A 117 -15.24 -14.75 -2.80
N PHE A 118 -14.05 -14.17 -2.69
CA PHE A 118 -13.73 -12.85 -3.17
C PHE A 118 -13.08 -12.92 -4.55
N LYS A 119 -13.78 -12.45 -5.57
CA LYS A 119 -13.28 -12.33 -6.93
C LYS A 119 -13.01 -10.88 -7.23
N LYS A 120 -11.74 -10.48 -7.15
CA LYS A 120 -11.29 -9.15 -7.54
C LYS A 120 -11.34 -8.97 -9.06
N LEU A 121 -11.79 -7.80 -9.52
CA LEU A 121 -11.86 -7.41 -10.92
C LEU A 121 -10.82 -6.34 -11.28
N VAL A 122 -10.18 -5.76 -10.26
CA VAL A 122 -9.16 -4.72 -10.37
C VAL A 122 -7.91 -5.10 -9.57
N GLN A 123 -6.80 -4.44 -9.87
CA GLN A 123 -5.51 -4.66 -9.23
C GLN A 123 -4.97 -3.36 -8.62
N PRO A 124 -4.02 -3.42 -7.65
CA PRO A 124 -3.34 -2.24 -7.17
C PRO A 124 -2.66 -1.48 -8.32
N GLY A 125 -2.92 -0.18 -8.42
CA GLY A 125 -2.48 0.70 -9.50
C GLY A 125 -3.56 1.03 -10.52
N ASP A 126 -4.66 0.28 -10.58
CA ASP A 126 -5.75 0.56 -11.51
C ASP A 126 -6.50 1.84 -11.12
N GLU A 127 -6.80 2.68 -12.11
CA GLU A 127 -7.72 3.80 -11.97
C GLU A 127 -9.16 3.31 -12.06
N VAL A 128 -10.02 3.79 -11.16
CA VAL A 128 -11.45 3.47 -11.13
C VAL A 128 -12.27 4.74 -11.05
N VAL A 129 -13.47 4.67 -11.58
CA VAL A 129 -14.48 5.75 -11.52
C VAL A 129 -15.59 5.33 -10.57
N ARG A 130 -16.20 6.30 -9.92
CA ARG A 130 -17.34 6.05 -9.03
C ARG A 130 -18.43 5.22 -9.72
N GLY A 131 -18.78 4.10 -9.09
CA GLY A 131 -19.79 3.17 -9.59
C GLY A 131 -19.22 2.00 -10.40
N ASP A 132 -17.94 1.97 -10.70
CA ASP A 132 -17.30 0.79 -11.31
C ASP A 132 -17.40 -0.42 -10.37
N ILE A 133 -17.69 -1.59 -10.93
CA ILE A 133 -17.66 -2.86 -10.18
C ILE A 133 -16.20 -3.29 -10.03
N ILE A 134 -15.70 -3.27 -8.81
CA ILE A 134 -14.29 -3.58 -8.49
C ILE A 134 -14.08 -5.01 -8.00
N ALA A 135 -15.15 -5.66 -7.50
CA ALA A 135 -15.12 -7.06 -7.12
C ALA A 135 -16.53 -7.67 -7.08
N ASN A 136 -16.56 -9.03 -7.07
CA ASN A 136 -17.75 -9.81 -6.79
C ASN A 136 -17.52 -10.68 -5.55
N ILE A 137 -18.57 -10.89 -4.77
CA ILE A 137 -18.60 -11.85 -3.67
C ILE A 137 -19.51 -13.01 -4.07
N ILE A 138 -18.95 -14.21 -4.06
CA ILE A 138 -19.60 -15.41 -4.58
C ILE A 138 -19.95 -16.32 -3.40
N ASN A 139 -21.17 -16.84 -3.40
CA ASN A 139 -21.59 -17.84 -2.43
C ASN A 139 -20.79 -19.14 -2.63
N PRO A 140 -20.05 -19.61 -1.62
CA PRO A 140 -19.22 -20.81 -1.76
C PRO A 140 -20.01 -22.11 -1.96
N MET A 141 -21.30 -22.13 -1.63
CA MET A 141 -22.15 -23.31 -1.74
C MET A 141 -22.86 -23.41 -3.09
N THR A 142 -23.28 -22.27 -3.65
CA THR A 142 -24.05 -22.25 -4.91
C THR A 142 -23.23 -21.80 -6.12
N GLY A 143 -22.10 -21.12 -5.89
CA GLY A 143 -21.29 -20.52 -6.95
C GLY A 143 -21.90 -19.24 -7.54
N GLU A 144 -23.02 -18.76 -7.01
CA GLU A 144 -23.69 -17.57 -7.50
C GLU A 144 -23.05 -16.29 -6.93
N ASN A 145 -23.06 -15.24 -7.75
CA ASN A 145 -22.68 -13.91 -7.29
C ASN A 145 -23.76 -13.37 -6.33
N THR A 146 -23.36 -13.07 -5.10
CA THR A 146 -24.26 -12.54 -4.07
C THR A 146 -24.21 -11.04 -3.93
N THR A 147 -23.04 -10.45 -4.21
CA THR A 147 -22.83 -9.02 -3.98
C THR A 147 -21.77 -8.47 -4.92
N ASP A 148 -22.09 -7.38 -5.60
CA ASP A 148 -21.11 -6.57 -6.33
C ASP A 148 -20.56 -5.47 -5.42
N ILE A 149 -19.27 -5.29 -5.44
CA ILE A 149 -18.58 -4.22 -4.71
C ILE A 149 -18.26 -3.11 -5.71
N TYR A 150 -18.70 -1.92 -5.39
CA TYR A 150 -18.56 -0.74 -6.25
C TYR A 150 -17.49 0.21 -5.71
N ALA A 151 -16.82 0.92 -6.63
CA ALA A 151 -15.96 2.04 -6.28
C ALA A 151 -16.83 3.20 -5.74
N PRO A 152 -16.60 3.67 -4.50
CA PRO A 152 -17.42 4.72 -3.90
C PRO A 152 -17.12 6.12 -4.47
N THR A 153 -15.97 6.29 -5.09
CA THR A 153 -15.48 7.56 -5.68
C THR A 153 -14.43 7.24 -6.76
N ASP A 154 -14.06 8.26 -7.53
CA ASP A 154 -12.95 8.18 -8.45
C ASP A 154 -11.62 8.10 -7.70
N GLY A 155 -10.67 7.31 -8.22
CA GLY A 155 -9.36 7.19 -7.60
C GLY A 155 -8.52 6.06 -8.13
N ILE A 156 -7.49 5.71 -7.37
CA ILE A 156 -6.54 4.65 -7.69
C ILE A 156 -6.64 3.57 -6.61
N ILE A 157 -6.75 2.32 -7.03
CA ILE A 157 -6.70 1.18 -6.11
C ILE A 157 -5.28 1.07 -5.54
N PHE A 158 -5.15 1.29 -4.24
CA PHE A 158 -3.87 1.25 -3.55
C PHE A 158 -3.57 -0.14 -2.98
N TYR A 159 -4.57 -0.77 -2.41
CA TYR A 159 -4.48 -2.09 -1.79
C TYR A 159 -5.66 -2.95 -2.20
N CYS A 160 -5.40 -4.23 -2.37
CA CYS A 160 -6.40 -5.25 -2.62
C CYS A 160 -6.13 -6.48 -1.74
N GLN A 161 -7.17 -6.98 -1.08
CA GLN A 161 -7.10 -8.23 -0.32
C GLN A 161 -6.80 -9.40 -1.26
N ASN A 162 -5.84 -10.25 -0.86
CA ASN A 162 -5.42 -11.42 -1.65
C ASN A 162 -6.09 -12.72 -1.23
N SER A 163 -6.60 -12.79 0.01
CA SER A 163 -7.30 -13.99 0.46
C SER A 163 -8.51 -14.28 -0.46
N PRO A 164 -8.66 -15.50 -0.94
CA PRO A 164 -9.80 -15.89 -1.75
C PRO A 164 -11.11 -15.94 -0.95
N MET A 165 -11.03 -16.00 0.38
CA MET A 165 -12.17 -15.93 1.27
C MET A 165 -12.16 -14.67 2.10
N ILE A 166 -13.31 -14.02 2.21
CA ILE A 166 -13.50 -12.84 3.07
C ILE A 166 -14.65 -13.08 4.04
N TYR A 167 -14.52 -12.40 5.20
CA TYR A 167 -15.54 -12.35 6.22
C TYR A 167 -16.30 -11.03 6.17
N GLN A 168 -17.42 -10.97 6.84
CA GLN A 168 -18.16 -9.73 7.01
C GLN A 168 -17.28 -8.63 7.60
N ASN A 169 -17.48 -7.41 7.14
CA ASN A 169 -16.75 -6.21 7.56
C ASN A 169 -15.21 -6.27 7.34
N SER A 170 -14.72 -7.17 6.50
CA SER A 170 -13.30 -7.21 6.12
C SER A 170 -12.95 -6.01 5.25
N VAL A 171 -11.77 -5.41 5.44
CA VAL A 171 -11.22 -4.43 4.49
C VAL A 171 -10.75 -5.19 3.26
N ILE A 172 -11.37 -4.95 2.12
CA ILE A 172 -11.11 -5.65 0.85
C ILE A 172 -10.29 -4.81 -0.13
N PHE A 173 -10.46 -3.48 -0.08
CA PHE A 173 -9.64 -2.53 -0.81
C PHE A 173 -9.27 -1.33 0.07
N LYS A 174 -8.15 -0.69 -0.26
CA LYS A 174 -7.88 0.70 0.09
C LYS A 174 -7.63 1.46 -1.21
N MET A 175 -8.11 2.69 -1.31
CA MET A 175 -7.93 3.52 -2.49
C MET A 175 -7.49 4.92 -2.14
N ILE A 176 -6.74 5.51 -3.07
CA ILE A 176 -6.38 6.94 -3.07
C ILE A 176 -7.48 7.66 -3.81
N ARG A 177 -8.15 8.61 -3.15
CA ARG A 177 -9.18 9.43 -3.78
C ARG A 177 -8.58 10.42 -4.76
N ARG A 178 -9.17 10.56 -5.93
CA ARG A 178 -8.87 11.68 -6.83
C ARG A 178 -9.66 12.89 -6.37
N LEU A 179 -8.97 13.91 -5.91
CA LEU A 179 -9.61 15.19 -5.61
C LEU A 179 -9.95 15.85 -6.96
N HIS A 180 -11.23 16.01 -7.24
CA HIS A 180 -11.67 16.88 -8.33
C HIS A 180 -11.53 18.32 -7.85
N ASN A 181 -10.65 19.08 -8.51
CA ASN A 181 -10.60 20.54 -8.38
C ASN A 181 -11.73 21.17 -9.21
#